data_58b81bea0fd08588d3ebcba0b3ffa6e1
#
_entry.id   58b81bea0fd08588d3ebcba0b3ffa6e1
#
_cell.length_a   1.000
_cell.length_b   1.000
_cell.length_c   1.000
_cell.angle_alpha   90.00
_cell.angle_beta   90.00
_cell.angle_gamma   90.00
#
_symmetry.space_group_name_H-M   'P 1'
#
loop_
_entity.id
_entity.type
_entity.pdbx_description
1 polymer ?
#
loop_
_entity_poly.entity_id
_entity_poly.type
_entity_poly.pdbx_seq_one_letter_code
_entity_poly.pdbx_strand_id
1 'polypeptide(L)'
;LNAPLSAASCPLGEIVDALRPGQLLCAGMVGPRLRELAEGRGLVLRDYFAREELAVLNAVPTAEGAIQIAMEELPVTPHDARALVVGFGRLGRALAPRLRALGARTWVAARSYPQRAMAQGMGLEAEGLERLEEWLCSFDLVVNTVPAPVLGIEELAAMKEGALIIDLASRPGGVDMASAAALGVRVIWALSLPGKVAPVTSGRYIKETVYHIMEELGV
;
A
#
# COMPACT_ATOMS: atom_id res chain seq x y z
N LEU A 1 -0.62 -22.69 -3.65
CA LEU A 1 0.07 -21.97 -2.58
C LEU A 1 1.13 -21.06 -3.17
N ASN A 2 1.15 -19.81 -2.75
CA ASN A 2 2.25 -18.90 -3.10
C ASN A 2 3.36 -19.03 -2.03
N ALA A 3 4.46 -19.70 -2.39
CA ALA A 3 5.63 -19.85 -1.55
C ALA A 3 6.87 -19.43 -2.35
N PRO A 4 7.14 -18.10 -2.45
CA PRO A 4 8.13 -17.55 -3.40
C PRO A 4 9.55 -18.02 -3.17
N LEU A 5 9.85 -18.59 -2.01
CA LEU A 5 11.16 -19.18 -1.69
C LEU A 5 11.22 -20.70 -1.88
N SER A 6 10.14 -21.33 -2.34
CA SER A 6 10.07 -22.77 -2.60
C SER A 6 10.12 -23.05 -4.11
N ALA A 7 11.00 -23.95 -4.52
CA ALA A 7 11.05 -24.45 -5.90
C ALA A 7 9.89 -25.43 -6.21
N ALA A 8 9.21 -25.97 -5.18
CA ALA A 8 8.12 -26.91 -5.32
C ALA A 8 6.78 -26.21 -5.06
N SER A 9 5.78 -26.49 -5.90
CA SER A 9 4.39 -26.12 -5.62
C SER A 9 3.72 -27.25 -4.81
N CYS A 10 3.06 -26.89 -3.72
CA CYS A 10 2.24 -27.82 -2.96
C CYS A 10 0.77 -27.48 -3.19
N PRO A 11 -0.05 -28.44 -3.66
CA PRO A 11 -1.48 -28.24 -3.80
C PRO A 11 -2.13 -27.89 -2.45
N LEU A 12 -3.03 -26.92 -2.46
CA LEU A 12 -3.68 -26.43 -1.25
C LEU A 12 -4.45 -27.53 -0.50
N GLY A 13 -5.08 -28.47 -1.25
CA GLY A 13 -5.78 -29.63 -0.69
C GLY A 13 -4.88 -30.51 0.15
N GLU A 14 -3.69 -30.88 -0.36
CA GLU A 14 -2.73 -31.73 0.35
C GLU A 14 -2.30 -31.11 1.70
N ILE A 15 -2.14 -29.79 1.75
CA ILE A 15 -1.80 -29.09 3.00
C ILE A 15 -2.95 -29.22 3.99
N VAL A 16 -4.18 -28.93 3.53
CA VAL A 16 -5.38 -28.98 4.38
C VAL A 16 -5.66 -30.41 4.87
N ASP A 17 -5.46 -31.42 4.00
CA ASP A 17 -5.68 -32.84 4.32
C ASP A 17 -4.67 -33.36 5.35
N ALA A 18 -3.47 -32.82 5.41
CA ALA A 18 -2.45 -33.15 6.40
C ALA A 18 -2.75 -32.59 7.81
N LEU A 19 -3.68 -31.63 7.93
CA LEU A 19 -4.03 -31.00 9.20
C LEU A 19 -5.16 -31.76 9.91
N ARG A 20 -5.15 -31.71 11.25
CA ARG A 20 -6.19 -32.35 12.09
C ARG A 20 -7.36 -31.38 12.33
N PRO A 21 -8.61 -31.87 12.43
CA PRO A 21 -9.74 -31.05 12.86
C PRO A 21 -9.44 -30.28 14.16
N GLY A 22 -9.87 -29.02 14.24
CA GLY A 22 -9.59 -28.12 15.35
C GLY A 22 -8.21 -27.46 15.32
N GLN A 23 -7.31 -27.83 14.40
CA GLN A 23 -5.99 -27.23 14.30
C GLN A 23 -6.07 -25.81 13.73
N LEU A 24 -5.25 -24.89 14.28
CA LEU A 24 -5.10 -23.53 13.76
C LEU A 24 -4.35 -23.53 12.45
N LEU A 25 -4.91 -22.86 11.46
CA LEU A 25 -4.28 -22.55 10.16
C LEU A 25 -4.23 -21.04 9.97
N CYS A 26 -3.02 -20.46 10.07
CA CYS A 26 -2.79 -19.07 9.74
C CYS A 26 -2.34 -18.95 8.27
N ALA A 27 -3.04 -18.14 7.48
CA ALA A 27 -2.71 -17.89 6.09
C ALA A 27 -2.83 -16.40 5.77
N GLY A 28 -2.23 -15.96 4.67
CA GLY A 28 -2.38 -14.59 4.18
C GLY A 28 -3.22 -14.55 2.90
N MET A 29 -4.06 -13.55 2.74
CA MET A 29 -4.95 -13.36 1.58
C MET A 29 -5.86 -14.58 1.36
N VAL A 30 -6.59 -14.96 2.39
CA VAL A 30 -7.49 -16.13 2.37
C VAL A 30 -8.61 -15.95 1.35
N GLY A 31 -8.53 -16.69 0.24
CA GLY A 31 -9.56 -16.75 -0.77
C GLY A 31 -10.68 -17.74 -0.44
N PRO A 32 -11.80 -17.70 -1.21
CA PRO A 32 -12.98 -18.58 -0.97
C PRO A 32 -12.62 -20.06 -0.90
N ARG A 33 -11.79 -20.55 -1.83
CA ARG A 33 -11.39 -21.95 -1.90
C ARG A 33 -10.68 -22.45 -0.63
N LEU A 34 -9.78 -21.65 -0.04
CA LEU A 34 -9.11 -22.05 1.20
C LEU A 34 -10.11 -22.06 2.35
N ARG A 35 -11.05 -21.13 2.36
CA ARG A 35 -12.12 -21.07 3.38
C ARG A 35 -12.98 -22.33 3.36
N GLU A 36 -13.48 -22.71 2.19
CA GLU A 36 -14.28 -23.94 2.01
C GLU A 36 -13.53 -25.21 2.45
N LEU A 37 -12.26 -25.35 2.03
CA LEU A 37 -11.43 -26.48 2.41
C LEU A 37 -11.19 -26.55 3.93
N ALA A 38 -10.90 -25.43 4.55
CA ALA A 38 -10.65 -25.33 5.99
C ALA A 38 -11.92 -25.64 6.80
N GLU A 39 -13.08 -25.11 6.38
CA GLU A 39 -14.38 -25.39 6.98
C GLU A 39 -14.75 -26.87 6.84
N GLY A 40 -14.61 -27.44 5.65
CA GLY A 40 -14.89 -28.87 5.40
C GLY A 40 -14.00 -29.80 6.22
N ARG A 41 -12.80 -29.36 6.63
CA ARG A 41 -11.87 -30.11 7.48
C ARG A 41 -12.01 -29.79 8.97
N GLY A 42 -12.86 -28.79 9.33
CA GLY A 42 -13.04 -28.34 10.70
C GLY A 42 -11.81 -27.63 11.28
N LEU A 43 -11.06 -26.88 10.46
CA LEU A 43 -9.89 -26.12 10.88
C LEU A 43 -10.27 -24.75 11.42
N VAL A 44 -9.46 -24.22 12.35
CA VAL A 44 -9.57 -22.85 12.82
C VAL A 44 -8.76 -21.95 11.89
N LEU A 45 -9.38 -21.42 10.85
CA LEU A 45 -8.69 -20.56 9.87
C LEU A 45 -8.62 -19.12 10.33
N ARG A 46 -7.43 -18.50 10.22
CA ARG A 46 -7.18 -17.08 10.47
C ARG A 46 -6.37 -16.46 9.34
N ASP A 47 -6.84 -15.30 8.85
CA ASP A 47 -6.14 -14.50 7.84
C ASP A 47 -5.34 -13.39 8.53
N TYR A 48 -4.00 -13.52 8.56
CA TYR A 48 -3.14 -12.51 9.16
C TYR A 48 -3.07 -11.23 8.32
N PHE A 49 -3.35 -11.26 6.99
CA PHE A 49 -3.42 -10.04 6.17
C PHE A 49 -4.70 -9.21 6.42
N ALA A 50 -5.72 -9.81 7.01
CA ALA A 50 -6.93 -9.09 7.42
C ALA A 50 -6.73 -8.32 8.75
N ARG A 51 -5.57 -8.48 9.42
CA ARG A 51 -5.29 -7.85 10.71
C ARG A 51 -4.85 -6.40 10.53
N GLU A 52 -5.48 -5.50 11.30
CA GLU A 52 -5.20 -4.06 11.23
C GLU A 52 -3.75 -3.74 11.65
N GLU A 53 -3.24 -4.39 12.69
CA GLU A 53 -1.88 -4.19 13.15
C GLU A 53 -0.85 -4.51 12.05
N LEU A 54 -1.04 -5.59 11.29
CA LEU A 54 -0.15 -5.91 10.18
C LEU A 54 -0.26 -4.89 9.05
N ALA A 55 -1.47 -4.41 8.76
CA ALA A 55 -1.67 -3.39 7.73
C ALA A 55 -0.99 -2.06 8.11
N VAL A 56 -1.03 -1.68 9.38
CA VAL A 56 -0.34 -0.49 9.90
C VAL A 56 1.18 -0.68 9.85
N LEU A 57 1.70 -1.81 10.31
CA LEU A 57 3.13 -2.11 10.30
C LEU A 57 3.69 -2.18 8.87
N ASN A 58 2.99 -2.81 7.93
CA ASN A 58 3.39 -2.89 6.53
C ASN A 58 3.34 -1.54 5.79
N ALA A 59 2.62 -0.55 6.30
CA ALA A 59 2.65 0.80 5.74
C ALA A 59 4.04 1.45 5.87
N VAL A 60 4.84 1.07 6.87
CA VAL A 60 6.20 1.61 7.07
C VAL A 60 7.12 1.20 5.92
N PRO A 61 7.42 -0.08 5.68
CA PRO A 61 8.30 -0.48 4.57
C PRO A 61 7.70 -0.15 3.19
N THR A 62 6.37 -0.04 3.07
CA THR A 62 5.75 0.44 1.83
C THR A 62 6.10 1.91 1.57
N ALA A 63 6.00 2.76 2.60
CA ALA A 63 6.37 4.17 2.49
C ALA A 63 7.86 4.36 2.19
N GLU A 64 8.72 3.58 2.82
CA GLU A 64 10.17 3.61 2.57
C GLU A 64 10.51 3.15 1.15
N GLY A 65 9.85 2.10 0.65
CA GLY A 65 10.01 1.65 -0.74
C GLY A 65 9.50 2.67 -1.76
N ALA A 66 8.42 3.40 -1.46
CA ALA A 66 7.96 4.49 -2.31
C ALA A 66 8.97 5.65 -2.35
N ILE A 67 9.61 5.98 -1.24
CA ILE A 67 10.67 6.97 -1.16
C ILE A 67 11.90 6.51 -1.95
N GLN A 68 12.29 5.24 -1.83
CA GLN A 68 13.38 4.68 -2.62
C GLN A 68 13.12 4.85 -4.12
N ILE A 69 11.92 4.45 -4.60
CA ILE A 69 11.52 4.63 -6.00
C ILE A 69 11.58 6.11 -6.40
N ALA A 70 11.06 7.01 -5.55
CA ALA A 70 11.12 8.43 -5.84
C ALA A 70 12.55 8.96 -5.97
N MET A 71 13.47 8.51 -5.12
CA MET A 71 14.89 8.90 -5.17
C MET A 71 15.63 8.32 -6.39
N GLU A 72 15.24 7.15 -6.86
CA GLU A 72 15.83 6.51 -8.04
C GLU A 72 15.31 7.11 -9.35
N GLU A 73 14.07 7.58 -9.36
CA GLU A 73 13.34 7.91 -10.58
C GLU A 73 13.14 9.41 -10.81
N LEU A 74 13.20 10.23 -9.76
CA LEU A 74 13.12 11.68 -9.93
C LEU A 74 14.46 12.24 -10.41
N PRO A 75 14.45 13.19 -11.36
CA PRO A 75 15.66 13.89 -11.78
C PRO A 75 16.14 14.94 -10.77
N VAL A 76 15.36 15.17 -9.70
CA VAL A 76 15.63 16.16 -8.65
C VAL A 76 15.66 15.47 -7.28
N THR A 77 16.38 16.08 -6.32
CA THR A 77 16.37 15.60 -4.94
C THR A 77 14.97 15.75 -4.32
N PRO A 78 14.55 14.87 -3.41
CA PRO A 78 13.34 15.07 -2.61
C PRO A 78 13.34 16.40 -1.82
N HIS A 79 14.50 16.88 -1.42
CA HIS A 79 14.62 18.17 -0.74
C HIS A 79 14.13 19.30 -1.67
N ASP A 80 13.21 20.12 -1.17
CA ASP A 80 12.47 21.17 -1.90
C ASP A 80 11.56 20.70 -3.02
N ALA A 81 11.55 19.40 -3.40
CA ALA A 81 10.57 18.86 -4.33
C ALA A 81 9.14 19.02 -3.80
N ARG A 82 8.20 19.34 -4.67
CA ARG A 82 6.79 19.41 -4.32
C ARG A 82 6.18 18.01 -4.46
N ALA A 83 5.77 17.44 -3.35
CA ALA A 83 5.21 16.09 -3.27
C ALA A 83 3.75 16.12 -2.82
N LEU A 84 2.88 15.42 -3.55
CA LEU A 84 1.49 15.20 -3.20
C LEU A 84 1.28 13.75 -2.79
N VAL A 85 0.66 13.54 -1.64
CA VAL A 85 0.17 12.22 -1.20
C VAL A 85 -1.34 12.19 -1.33
N VAL A 86 -1.85 11.39 -2.27
CA VAL A 86 -3.29 11.19 -2.48
C VAL A 86 -3.77 10.07 -1.58
N GLY A 87 -4.64 10.42 -0.63
CA GLY A 87 -5.11 9.56 0.45
C GLY A 87 -4.31 9.75 1.75
N PHE A 88 -5.04 9.80 2.89
CA PHE A 88 -4.43 9.92 4.22
C PHE A 88 -4.91 8.83 5.17
N GLY A 89 -4.92 7.60 4.65
CA GLY A 89 -5.11 6.37 5.41
C GLY A 89 -3.82 5.92 6.12
N ARG A 90 -3.71 4.63 6.41
CA ARG A 90 -2.52 4.02 7.04
C ARG A 90 -1.23 4.38 6.31
N LEU A 91 -1.23 4.17 5.00
CA LEU A 91 -0.05 4.41 4.16
C LEU A 91 0.26 5.90 3.97
N GLY A 92 -0.73 6.74 3.69
CA GLY A 92 -0.52 8.18 3.57
C GLY A 92 0.04 8.80 4.85
N ARG A 93 -0.44 8.34 6.02
CA ARG A 93 0.08 8.76 7.34
C ARG A 93 1.50 8.27 7.61
N ALA A 94 1.90 7.14 7.06
CA ALA A 94 3.28 6.67 7.15
C ALA A 94 4.21 7.43 6.20
N LEU A 95 3.74 7.77 4.99
CA LEU A 95 4.55 8.34 3.92
C LEU A 95 4.74 9.85 4.04
N ALA A 96 3.66 10.63 4.19
CA ALA A 96 3.73 12.09 4.09
C ALA A 96 4.69 12.73 5.11
N PRO A 97 4.71 12.33 6.40
CA PRO A 97 5.69 12.85 7.36
C PRO A 97 7.14 12.49 7.00
N ARG A 98 7.38 11.33 6.38
CA ARG A 98 8.71 10.89 5.94
C ARG A 98 9.22 11.73 4.77
N LEU A 99 8.37 12.00 3.78
CA LEU A 99 8.71 12.91 2.67
C LEU A 99 9.06 14.30 3.21
N ARG A 100 8.25 14.83 4.11
CA ARG A 100 8.53 16.11 4.77
C ARG A 100 9.85 16.10 5.55
N ALA A 101 10.15 15.02 6.27
CA ALA A 101 11.42 14.89 7.00
C ALA A 101 12.66 14.86 6.09
N LEU A 102 12.49 14.42 4.84
CA LEU A 102 13.51 14.52 3.79
C LEU A 102 13.62 15.92 3.17
N GLY A 103 12.82 16.88 3.65
CA GLY A 103 12.81 18.26 3.16
C GLY A 103 11.88 18.50 1.97
N ALA A 104 11.04 17.54 1.58
CA ALA A 104 10.03 17.76 0.55
C ALA A 104 8.92 18.69 1.04
N ARG A 105 8.46 19.55 0.16
CA ARG A 105 7.24 20.34 0.38
C ARG A 105 6.05 19.43 0.12
N THR A 106 5.47 18.91 1.20
CA THR A 106 4.52 17.80 1.15
C THR A 106 3.10 18.26 1.39
N TRP A 107 2.21 17.94 0.45
CA TRP A 107 0.76 18.12 0.52
C TRP A 107 0.04 16.79 0.63
N VAL A 108 -1.16 16.84 1.15
CA VAL A 108 -2.07 15.69 1.25
C VAL A 108 -3.38 16.04 0.54
N ALA A 109 -3.83 15.17 -0.36
CA ALA A 109 -5.18 15.21 -0.89
C ALA A 109 -6.03 14.12 -0.23
N ALA A 110 -7.09 14.49 0.49
CA ALA A 110 -7.93 13.51 1.18
C ALA A 110 -9.43 13.87 1.12
N ARG A 111 -10.26 12.83 0.90
CA ARG A 111 -11.70 12.99 0.73
C ARG A 111 -12.39 13.50 2.00
N SER A 112 -12.01 13.00 3.16
CA SER A 112 -12.74 13.27 4.40
C SER A 112 -12.14 14.42 5.20
N TYR A 113 -13.00 15.26 5.78
CA TYR A 113 -12.59 16.33 6.70
C TYR A 113 -11.71 15.85 7.86
N PRO A 114 -12.00 14.70 8.55
CA PRO A 114 -11.14 14.20 9.61
C PRO A 114 -9.72 13.88 9.14
N GLN A 115 -9.55 13.32 7.93
CA GLN A 115 -8.23 13.04 7.38
C GLN A 115 -7.45 14.33 7.09
N ARG A 116 -8.12 15.35 6.51
CA ARG A 116 -7.51 16.67 6.27
C ARG A 116 -7.11 17.35 7.58
N ALA A 117 -8.01 17.38 8.55
CA ALA A 117 -7.73 17.93 9.87
C ALA A 117 -6.56 17.22 10.58
N MET A 118 -6.48 15.88 10.45
CA MET A 118 -5.36 15.12 10.98
C MET A 118 -4.04 15.49 10.28
N ALA A 119 -4.02 15.61 8.96
CA ALA A 119 -2.84 16.04 8.21
C ALA A 119 -2.39 17.44 8.63
N GLN A 120 -3.32 18.40 8.73
CA GLN A 120 -3.07 19.77 9.20
C GLN A 120 -2.52 19.78 10.64
N GLY A 121 -3.10 18.96 11.54
CA GLY A 121 -2.59 18.79 12.91
C GLY A 121 -1.18 18.24 12.99
N MET A 122 -0.73 17.53 11.95
CA MET A 122 0.66 17.06 11.78
C MET A 122 1.55 18.09 11.06
N GLY A 123 1.02 19.28 10.77
CA GLY A 123 1.73 20.36 10.08
C GLY A 123 1.93 20.14 8.59
N LEU A 124 1.08 19.33 7.95
CA LEU A 124 1.04 19.15 6.50
C LEU A 124 -0.02 20.05 5.88
N GLU A 125 0.20 20.51 4.67
CA GLU A 125 -0.86 21.12 3.86
C GLU A 125 -1.84 20.05 3.42
N ALA A 126 -3.15 20.34 3.51
CA ALA A 126 -4.16 19.34 3.17
C ALA A 126 -5.39 19.94 2.49
N GLU A 127 -5.75 19.35 1.35
CA GLU A 127 -6.86 19.74 0.50
C GLU A 127 -7.82 18.58 0.21
N GLY A 128 -8.98 18.90 -0.38
CA GLY A 128 -9.93 17.92 -0.90
C GLY A 128 -9.41 17.21 -2.16
N LEU A 129 -10.14 16.19 -2.59
CA LEU A 129 -9.90 15.57 -3.90
C LEU A 129 -10.66 16.30 -5.01
N GLU A 130 -11.62 17.13 -4.63
CA GLU A 130 -12.39 17.95 -5.55
C GLU A 130 -11.45 18.98 -6.20
N ARG A 131 -11.50 19.09 -7.51
CA ARG A 131 -10.68 20.03 -8.30
C ARG A 131 -9.17 19.76 -8.19
N LEU A 132 -8.79 18.49 -8.04
CA LEU A 132 -7.39 18.06 -7.95
C LEU A 132 -6.58 18.52 -9.18
N GLU A 133 -7.19 18.52 -10.35
CA GLU A 133 -6.64 18.96 -11.63
C GLU A 133 -6.13 20.40 -11.62
N GLU A 134 -6.71 21.29 -10.79
CA GLU A 134 -6.33 22.70 -10.78
C GLU A 134 -4.93 22.96 -10.20
N TRP A 135 -4.39 22.03 -9.42
CA TRP A 135 -3.13 22.23 -8.71
C TRP A 135 -2.07 21.16 -8.95
N LEU A 136 -2.41 20.06 -9.66
CA LEU A 136 -1.47 18.99 -10.02
C LEU A 136 -0.25 19.47 -10.82
N CYS A 137 -0.40 20.53 -11.63
CA CYS A 137 0.70 21.13 -12.40
C CYS A 137 1.88 21.63 -11.55
N SER A 138 1.72 21.71 -10.24
CA SER A 138 2.74 22.21 -9.33
C SER A 138 3.62 21.12 -8.69
N PHE A 139 3.28 19.82 -8.85
CA PHE A 139 3.97 18.73 -8.17
C PHE A 139 4.99 18.01 -9.04
N ASP A 140 6.14 17.70 -8.45
CA ASP A 140 7.20 16.89 -9.04
C ASP A 140 6.92 15.40 -8.81
N LEU A 141 6.28 15.08 -7.68
CA LEU A 141 5.93 13.73 -7.25
C LEU A 141 4.47 13.67 -6.80
N VAL A 142 3.73 12.72 -7.33
CA VAL A 142 2.39 12.36 -6.85
C VAL A 142 2.40 10.91 -6.41
N VAL A 143 2.06 10.62 -5.15
CA VAL A 143 1.98 9.26 -4.64
C VAL A 143 0.53 8.93 -4.29
N ASN A 144 -0.07 8.04 -5.09
CA ASN A 144 -1.42 7.58 -4.83
C ASN A 144 -1.45 6.41 -3.83
N THR A 145 -2.34 6.49 -2.85
CA THR A 145 -2.59 5.43 -1.85
C THR A 145 -4.05 4.97 -1.84
N VAL A 146 -4.88 5.51 -2.73
CA VAL A 146 -6.33 5.25 -2.78
C VAL A 146 -6.63 4.15 -3.80
N PRO A 147 -7.23 3.01 -3.41
CA PRO A 147 -7.55 1.90 -4.31
C PRO A 147 -8.88 2.12 -5.04
N ALA A 148 -9.05 3.30 -5.62
CA ALA A 148 -10.20 3.69 -6.43
C ALA A 148 -9.74 4.70 -7.48
N PRO A 149 -10.40 4.82 -8.65
CA PRO A 149 -10.04 5.78 -9.69
C PRO A 149 -10.08 7.21 -9.15
N VAL A 150 -8.91 7.84 -9.03
CA VAL A 150 -8.73 9.22 -8.53
C VAL A 150 -7.83 10.06 -9.44
N LEU A 151 -7.08 9.43 -10.32
CA LEU A 151 -6.23 10.08 -11.32
C LEU A 151 -6.67 9.60 -12.72
N GLY A 152 -7.72 10.23 -13.23
CA GLY A 152 -8.27 10.01 -14.55
C GLY A 152 -7.61 10.92 -15.60
N ILE A 153 -8.24 11.01 -16.78
CA ILE A 153 -7.68 11.75 -17.91
C ILE A 153 -7.51 13.24 -17.61
N GLU A 154 -8.43 13.85 -16.84
CA GLU A 154 -8.41 15.29 -16.52
C GLU A 154 -7.25 15.59 -15.57
N GLU A 155 -7.10 14.81 -14.50
CA GLU A 155 -5.99 14.94 -13.55
C GLU A 155 -4.64 14.66 -14.21
N LEU A 156 -4.56 13.63 -15.06
CA LEU A 156 -3.32 13.29 -15.75
C LEU A 156 -2.92 14.35 -16.77
N ALA A 157 -3.87 14.97 -17.47
CA ALA A 157 -3.60 16.05 -18.41
C ALA A 157 -3.12 17.35 -17.71
N ALA A 158 -3.48 17.52 -16.42
CA ALA A 158 -3.06 18.66 -15.61
C ALA A 158 -1.70 18.46 -14.93
N MET A 159 -1.06 17.29 -15.09
CA MET A 159 0.23 17.02 -14.45
C MET A 159 1.34 17.92 -14.99
N LYS A 160 2.28 18.27 -14.11
CA LYS A 160 3.52 18.93 -14.49
C LYS A 160 4.32 18.05 -15.45
N GLU A 161 4.87 18.63 -16.52
CA GLU A 161 5.78 17.91 -17.40
C GLU A 161 6.97 17.31 -16.64
N GLY A 162 7.27 16.04 -16.87
CA GLY A 162 8.32 15.30 -16.17
C GLY A 162 8.01 14.88 -14.73
N ALA A 163 6.80 15.16 -14.24
CA ALA A 163 6.38 14.67 -12.93
C ALA A 163 6.29 13.13 -12.88
N LEU A 164 6.53 12.57 -11.71
CA LEU A 164 6.43 11.15 -11.44
C LEU A 164 5.16 10.84 -10.63
N ILE A 165 4.39 9.84 -11.08
CA ILE A 165 3.33 9.24 -10.27
C ILE A 165 3.81 7.87 -9.76
N ILE A 166 3.67 7.63 -8.46
CA ILE A 166 3.84 6.30 -7.85
C ILE A 166 2.47 5.85 -7.34
N ASP A 167 1.92 4.80 -7.95
CA ASP A 167 0.67 4.20 -7.47
C ASP A 167 0.97 3.05 -6.50
N LEU A 168 0.64 3.23 -5.22
CA LEU A 168 0.81 2.24 -4.16
C LEU A 168 -0.49 1.49 -3.84
N ALA A 169 -1.57 1.86 -4.50
CA ALA A 169 -2.86 1.27 -4.26
C ALA A 169 -2.90 -0.19 -4.73
N SER A 170 -3.59 -1.03 -3.96
CA SER A 170 -3.91 -2.40 -4.39
C SER A 170 -4.80 -2.37 -5.63
N ARG A 171 -4.87 -3.49 -6.34
CA ARG A 171 -5.76 -3.61 -7.51
C ARG A 171 -7.19 -3.21 -7.18
N PRO A 172 -7.86 -2.44 -8.05
CA PRO A 172 -7.48 -2.12 -9.44
C PRO A 172 -6.46 -0.98 -9.58
N GLY A 173 -5.98 -0.33 -8.53
CA GLY A 173 -5.17 0.87 -8.58
C GLY A 173 -6.01 2.14 -8.55
N GLY A 174 -5.37 3.30 -8.62
CA GLY A 174 -6.06 4.59 -8.62
C GLY A 174 -5.75 5.48 -9.80
N VAL A 175 -4.91 5.01 -10.73
CA VAL A 175 -4.47 5.75 -11.92
C VAL A 175 -5.02 5.08 -13.18
N ASP A 176 -5.58 5.87 -14.08
CA ASP A 176 -5.90 5.41 -15.43
C ASP A 176 -4.63 5.24 -16.26
N MET A 177 -4.14 4.01 -16.29
CA MET A 177 -2.89 3.65 -16.96
C MET A 177 -2.95 3.85 -18.48
N ALA A 178 -4.15 3.72 -19.09
CA ALA A 178 -4.32 3.93 -20.54
C ALA A 178 -4.20 5.41 -20.90
N SER A 179 -4.87 6.26 -20.13
CA SER A 179 -4.76 7.72 -20.30
C SER A 179 -3.34 8.22 -19.96
N ALA A 180 -2.71 7.69 -18.92
CA ALA A 180 -1.33 8.03 -18.58
C ALA A 180 -0.37 7.72 -19.74
N ALA A 181 -0.48 6.54 -20.33
CA ALA A 181 0.34 6.16 -21.50
C ALA A 181 0.08 7.06 -22.72
N ALA A 182 -1.19 7.40 -22.99
CA ALA A 182 -1.55 8.28 -24.10
C ALA A 182 -1.03 9.72 -23.93
N LEU A 183 -0.99 10.22 -22.70
CA LEU A 183 -0.51 11.56 -22.34
C LEU A 183 1.01 11.62 -22.08
N GLY A 184 1.71 10.48 -22.11
CA GLY A 184 3.14 10.42 -21.79
C GLY A 184 3.47 10.68 -20.32
N VAL A 185 2.50 10.53 -19.42
CA VAL A 185 2.70 10.70 -17.98
C VAL A 185 3.41 9.46 -17.40
N ARG A 186 4.49 9.69 -16.68
CA ARG A 186 5.27 8.62 -16.08
C ARG A 186 4.61 8.08 -14.82
N VAL A 187 4.20 6.82 -14.87
CA VAL A 187 3.53 6.13 -13.74
C VAL A 187 4.27 4.84 -13.38
N ILE A 188 4.53 4.65 -12.09
CA ILE A 188 5.06 3.39 -11.53
C ILE A 188 4.01 2.80 -10.60
N TRP A 189 3.42 1.68 -10.98
CA TRP A 189 2.52 0.94 -10.10
C TRP A 189 3.32 -0.02 -9.23
N ALA A 190 3.58 0.37 -7.98
CA ALA A 190 4.49 -0.31 -7.08
C ALA A 190 3.76 -1.21 -6.09
N LEU A 191 3.62 -2.48 -6.43
CA LEU A 191 2.99 -3.50 -5.60
C LEU A 191 4.03 -4.31 -4.80
N SER A 192 3.60 -4.83 -3.64
CA SER A 192 4.37 -5.76 -2.79
C SER A 192 5.70 -5.19 -2.28
N LEU A 193 5.78 -3.89 -2.08
CA LEU A 193 6.99 -3.21 -1.60
C LEU A 193 7.56 -3.77 -0.30
N PRO A 194 6.76 -4.11 0.76
CA PRO A 194 7.32 -4.63 2.00
C PRO A 194 8.24 -5.84 1.80
N GLY A 195 7.81 -6.80 0.98
CA GLY A 195 8.62 -7.98 0.69
C GLY A 195 9.82 -7.73 -0.23
N LYS A 196 9.80 -6.66 -1.02
CA LYS A 196 10.89 -6.29 -1.92
C LYS A 196 12.00 -5.49 -1.23
N VAL A 197 11.62 -4.48 -0.43
CA VAL A 197 12.57 -3.54 0.16
C VAL A 197 13.02 -3.93 1.57
N ALA A 198 12.17 -4.62 2.34
CA ALA A 198 12.46 -5.00 3.73
C ALA A 198 11.90 -6.40 4.08
N PRO A 199 12.33 -7.48 3.40
CA PRO A 199 11.76 -8.82 3.57
C PRO A 199 11.89 -9.36 4.99
N VAL A 200 13.00 -9.09 5.68
CA VAL A 200 13.24 -9.54 7.06
C VAL A 200 12.28 -8.84 8.02
N THR A 201 12.12 -7.52 7.91
CA THR A 201 11.20 -6.73 8.74
C THR A 201 9.75 -7.16 8.51
N SER A 202 9.36 -7.32 7.24
CA SER A 202 8.00 -7.75 6.88
C SER A 202 7.70 -9.17 7.37
N GLY A 203 8.66 -10.09 7.28
CA GLY A 203 8.53 -11.43 7.83
C GLY A 203 8.38 -11.43 9.36
N ARG A 204 9.10 -10.54 10.07
CA ARG A 204 8.95 -10.36 11.51
C ARG A 204 7.55 -9.86 11.87
N TYR A 205 7.01 -8.88 11.16
CA TYR A 205 5.66 -8.38 11.37
C TYR A 205 4.58 -9.46 11.19
N ILE A 206 4.72 -10.30 10.14
CA ILE A 206 3.83 -11.46 9.95
C ILE A 206 3.95 -12.42 11.13
N LYS A 207 5.17 -12.77 11.56
CA LYS A 207 5.40 -13.64 12.71
C LYS A 207 4.74 -13.10 13.98
N GLU A 208 4.95 -11.84 14.31
CA GLU A 208 4.36 -11.18 15.49
C GLU A 208 2.83 -11.22 15.42
N THR A 209 2.24 -10.90 14.26
CA THR A 209 0.80 -10.97 14.04
C THR A 209 0.24 -12.39 14.24
N VAL A 210 0.95 -13.41 13.76
CA VAL A 210 0.55 -14.82 13.99
C VAL A 210 0.61 -15.17 15.48
N TYR A 211 1.60 -14.71 16.22
CA TYR A 211 1.68 -14.93 17.66
C TYR A 211 0.55 -14.23 18.42
N HIS A 212 0.18 -13.01 18.04
CA HIS A 212 -0.99 -12.34 18.63
C HIS A 212 -2.28 -13.13 18.36
N ILE A 213 -2.44 -13.70 17.17
CA ILE A 213 -3.59 -14.58 16.84
C ILE A 213 -3.59 -15.83 17.75
N MET A 214 -2.42 -16.43 17.99
CA MET A 214 -2.30 -17.59 18.88
C MET A 214 -2.64 -17.24 20.33
N GLU A 215 -2.11 -16.12 20.85
CA GLU A 215 -2.43 -15.61 22.17
C GLU A 215 -3.93 -15.37 22.38
N GLU A 216 -4.58 -14.70 21.41
CA GLU A 216 -6.02 -14.43 21.45
C GLU A 216 -6.87 -15.71 21.46
N LEU A 217 -6.36 -16.80 20.90
CA LEU A 217 -7.02 -18.11 20.86
C LEU A 217 -6.64 -19.02 22.04
N GLY A 218 -5.66 -18.63 22.85
CA GLY A 218 -5.17 -19.41 23.98
C GLY A 218 -4.39 -20.66 23.56
N VAL A 219 -3.67 -20.61 22.42
CA VAL A 219 -2.89 -21.73 21.85
C VAL A 219 -1.44 -21.34 21.62
#